data_649c43b575e30ccff6352df32e0a2dd0
#
_entry.id   649c43b575e30ccff6352df32e0a2dd0
#
_cell.length_a   1.000
_cell.length_b   1.000
_cell.length_c   1.000
_cell.angle_alpha   90.00
_cell.angle_beta   90.00
_cell.angle_gamma   90.00
#
_symmetry.space_group_name_H-M   'P 1'
#
loop_
_entity.id
_entity.type
_entity.pdbx_description
1 polymer ?
#
loop_
_entity_poly.entity_id
_entity_poly.type
_entity_poly.pdbx_seq_one_letter_code
_entity_poly.pdbx_strand_id
1 'polypeptide(L)'
;MTKVKPIRWSPEKNLELMQTRGISFEEILSGIDQGGLLMTLEHPNRGKYPNQKIWVVRLHGYAHLVPFVESEEEVFLKTIMPSRKATKQFLNEAGDED
;
A
#
# COMPACT_ATOMS: atom_id res chain seq x y z
N MET A 1 -4.72 2.44 -25.82
CA MET A 1 -3.94 1.37 -25.18
C MET A 1 -3.41 1.82 -23.83
N THR A 2 -3.60 0.98 -22.85
CA THR A 2 -3.17 1.32 -21.49
C THR A 2 -1.68 1.05 -21.31
N LYS A 3 -1.00 2.02 -20.73
CA LYS A 3 0.42 1.87 -20.46
C LYS A 3 0.60 1.39 -19.03
N VAL A 4 1.30 0.29 -18.86
CA VAL A 4 1.56 -0.28 -17.55
C VAL A 4 2.91 0.20 -17.05
N LYS A 5 2.92 0.91 -15.93
CA LYS A 5 4.15 1.40 -15.35
C LYS A 5 4.80 0.33 -14.49
N PRO A 6 6.13 0.19 -14.54
CA PRO A 6 6.80 -0.73 -13.62
C PRO A 6 6.66 -0.25 -12.19
N ILE A 7 6.57 -1.22 -11.27
CA ILE A 7 6.49 -0.94 -9.85
C ILE A 7 7.83 -1.33 -9.26
N ARG A 8 8.45 -0.39 -8.54
CA ARG A 8 9.79 -0.57 -8.02
C ARG A 8 9.83 -0.24 -6.54
N TRP A 9 10.86 -0.71 -5.88
CA TRP A 9 11.11 -0.41 -4.47
C TRP A 9 12.57 -0.64 -4.17
N SER A 10 13.01 -0.18 -2.99
CA SER A 10 14.36 -0.39 -2.53
C SER A 10 14.50 -1.83 -2.03
N PRO A 11 15.43 -2.63 -2.58
CA PRO A 11 15.65 -3.97 -2.07
C PRO A 11 16.04 -3.98 -0.59
N GLU A 12 16.78 -2.97 -0.16
CA GLU A 12 17.19 -2.87 1.24
C GLU A 12 15.99 -2.63 2.14
N LYS A 13 15.08 -1.76 1.71
CA LYS A 13 13.87 -1.50 2.48
C LYS A 13 13.00 -2.75 2.54
N ASN A 14 12.91 -3.46 1.42
CA ASN A 14 12.14 -4.70 1.38
C ASN A 14 12.69 -5.72 2.38
N LEU A 15 14.00 -5.88 2.41
CA LEU A 15 14.62 -6.80 3.35
C LEU A 15 14.36 -6.37 4.79
N GLU A 16 14.46 -5.07 5.06
CA GLU A 16 14.19 -4.55 6.39
C GLU A 16 12.76 -4.86 6.83
N LEU A 17 11.80 -4.67 5.94
CA LEU A 17 10.40 -4.94 6.26
C LEU A 17 10.18 -6.43 6.54
N MET A 18 10.83 -7.29 5.77
CA MET A 18 10.72 -8.71 6.01
C MET A 18 11.26 -9.09 7.37
N GLN A 19 12.36 -8.47 7.77
CA GLN A 19 13.00 -8.79 9.05
C GLN A 19 12.26 -8.18 10.24
N THR A 20 11.73 -6.98 10.09
CA THR A 20 11.13 -6.28 11.23
C THR A 20 9.62 -6.47 11.32
N ARG A 21 8.94 -6.72 10.20
CA ARG A 21 7.49 -6.80 10.19
C ARG A 21 6.95 -8.08 9.54
N GLY A 22 7.85 -8.89 8.99
CA GLY A 22 7.42 -10.13 8.36
C GLY A 22 6.60 -9.93 7.11
N ILE A 23 6.80 -8.83 6.39
CA ILE A 23 6.02 -8.53 5.21
C ILE A 23 6.95 -8.00 4.12
N SER A 24 6.60 -8.26 2.86
CA SER A 24 7.41 -7.81 1.74
C SER A 24 6.56 -7.05 0.74
N PHE A 25 7.22 -6.27 -0.12
CA PHE A 25 6.51 -5.60 -1.21
C PHE A 25 5.94 -6.61 -2.19
N GLU A 26 6.61 -7.73 -2.38
CA GLU A 26 6.08 -8.78 -3.25
C GLU A 26 4.74 -9.29 -2.74
N GLU A 27 4.61 -9.45 -1.42
CA GLU A 27 3.34 -9.88 -0.85
C GLU A 27 2.25 -8.84 -1.05
N ILE A 28 2.62 -7.57 -0.96
CA ILE A 28 1.65 -6.50 -1.20
C ILE A 28 1.12 -6.58 -2.64
N LEU A 29 2.03 -6.77 -3.61
CA LEU A 29 1.61 -6.85 -5.00
C LEU A 29 0.74 -8.08 -5.25
N SER A 30 1.08 -9.19 -4.62
CA SER A 30 0.27 -10.39 -4.72
C SER A 30 -1.12 -10.15 -4.14
N GLY A 31 -1.19 -9.45 -3.01
CA GLY A 31 -2.47 -9.12 -2.41
C GLY A 31 -3.32 -8.24 -3.30
N ILE A 32 -2.70 -7.27 -3.94
CA ILE A 32 -3.42 -6.39 -4.87
C ILE A 32 -3.94 -7.20 -6.06
N ASP A 33 -3.11 -8.11 -6.57
CA ASP A 33 -3.49 -8.94 -7.69
C ASP A 33 -4.68 -9.82 -7.37
N GLN A 34 -4.86 -10.16 -6.10
CA GLN A 34 -5.97 -10.96 -5.63
C GLN A 34 -7.18 -10.12 -5.20
N GLY A 35 -7.18 -8.85 -5.53
CA GLY A 35 -8.30 -7.98 -5.21
C GLY A 35 -8.22 -7.29 -3.87
N GLY A 36 -7.03 -7.21 -3.28
CA GLY A 36 -6.88 -6.63 -1.96
C GLY A 36 -6.70 -5.12 -1.92
N LEU A 37 -6.63 -4.47 -3.08
CA LEU A 37 -6.53 -3.01 -3.07
C LEU A 37 -7.88 -2.42 -2.71
N LEU A 38 -7.96 -1.79 -1.54
CA LEU A 38 -9.22 -1.29 -1.01
C LEU A 38 -9.47 0.17 -1.40
N MET A 39 -8.41 0.96 -1.45
CA MET A 39 -8.55 2.39 -1.72
C MET A 39 -7.19 2.96 -2.07
N THR A 40 -7.20 4.02 -2.87
CA THR A 40 -6.01 4.83 -3.12
C THR A 40 -6.27 6.21 -2.54
N LEU A 41 -5.40 6.62 -1.62
CA LEU A 41 -5.52 7.92 -0.96
C LEU A 41 -4.45 8.85 -1.49
N GLU A 42 -4.76 10.14 -1.48
CA GLU A 42 -3.79 11.15 -1.86
C GLU A 42 -3.11 11.68 -0.61
N HIS A 43 -1.88 12.18 -0.79
CA HIS A 43 -1.16 12.76 0.32
C HIS A 43 -1.97 13.93 0.89
N PRO A 44 -2.05 14.08 2.23
CA PRO A 44 -2.82 15.18 2.81
C PRO A 44 -2.36 16.55 2.33
N ASN A 45 -1.07 16.72 2.04
CA ASN A 45 -0.55 17.97 1.53
C ASN A 45 -0.27 17.82 0.03
N ARG A 46 -1.32 17.88 -0.76
CA ARG A 46 -1.21 17.67 -2.21
C ARG A 46 -0.42 18.77 -2.89
N GLY A 47 -0.45 19.97 -2.34
CA GLY A 47 0.29 21.09 -2.94
C GLY A 47 1.79 20.85 -2.90
N LYS A 48 2.28 20.25 -1.80
CA LYS A 48 3.70 19.99 -1.65
C LYS A 48 4.11 18.63 -2.20
N TYR A 49 3.19 17.65 -2.14
CA TYR A 49 3.50 16.28 -2.54
C TYR A 49 2.44 15.78 -3.53
N PRO A 50 2.36 16.41 -4.71
CA PRO A 50 1.29 16.08 -5.66
C PRO A 50 1.37 14.67 -6.21
N ASN A 51 2.56 14.07 -6.22
CA ASN A 51 2.73 12.74 -6.81
C ASN A 51 2.79 11.64 -5.78
N GLN A 52 2.58 11.97 -4.50
CA GLN A 52 2.62 10.95 -3.45
C GLN A 52 1.21 10.52 -3.10
N LYS A 53 1.02 9.21 -3.09
CA LYS A 53 -0.26 8.61 -2.79
C LYS A 53 -0.04 7.45 -1.86
N ILE A 54 -1.14 6.86 -1.39
CA ILE A 54 -1.07 5.73 -0.46
C ILE A 54 -2.08 4.70 -0.92
N TRP A 55 -1.63 3.47 -1.12
CA TRP A 55 -2.53 2.35 -1.31
C TRP A 55 -2.95 1.81 0.04
N VAL A 56 -4.24 1.50 0.19
CA VAL A 56 -4.74 0.75 1.33
C VAL A 56 -4.98 -0.66 0.84
N VAL A 57 -4.20 -1.61 1.35
CA VAL A 57 -4.18 -2.98 0.81
C VAL A 57 -4.55 -3.96 1.91
N ARG A 58 -5.50 -4.84 1.61
CA ARG A 58 -5.83 -5.94 2.52
C ARG A 58 -4.86 -7.08 2.29
N LEU A 59 -4.22 -7.51 3.37
CA LEU A 59 -3.30 -8.63 3.31
C LEU A 59 -3.39 -9.35 4.64
N HIS A 60 -3.62 -10.65 4.63
CA HIS A 60 -3.77 -11.46 5.84
C HIS A 60 -4.86 -10.92 6.76
N GLY A 61 -5.94 -10.41 6.17
CA GLY A 61 -7.07 -9.91 6.96
C GLY A 61 -6.84 -8.59 7.66
N TYR A 62 -5.79 -7.87 7.30
CA TYR A 62 -5.43 -6.63 7.94
C TYR A 62 -5.11 -5.59 6.87
N ALA A 63 -5.46 -4.32 7.14
CA ALA A 63 -5.19 -3.25 6.18
C ALA A 63 -3.79 -2.70 6.38
N HIS A 64 -3.09 -2.55 5.27
CA HIS A 64 -1.74 -2.00 5.25
C HIS A 64 -1.71 -0.77 4.38
N LEU A 65 -0.98 0.24 4.83
CA LEU A 65 -0.78 1.46 4.05
C LEU A 65 0.54 1.35 3.32
N VAL A 66 0.50 1.60 2.03
CA VAL A 66 1.70 1.51 1.19
C VAL A 66 1.88 2.85 0.47
N PRO A 67 2.62 3.77 1.08
CA PRO A 67 2.91 5.03 0.43
C PRO A 67 3.78 4.83 -0.79
N PHE A 68 3.49 5.58 -1.84
CA PHE A 68 4.27 5.47 -3.06
C PHE A 68 4.36 6.82 -3.75
N VAL A 69 5.35 6.94 -4.63
CA VAL A 69 5.53 8.12 -5.49
C VAL A 69 5.32 7.66 -6.91
N GLU A 70 4.44 8.34 -7.62
CA GLU A 70 4.15 7.99 -8.99
C GLU A 70 4.75 9.04 -9.92
N SER A 71 5.48 8.60 -10.93
CA SER A 71 5.98 9.45 -11.99
C SER A 71 5.40 8.96 -13.30
N GLU A 72 5.78 9.62 -14.40
CA GLU A 72 5.33 9.15 -15.70
C GLU A 72 5.93 7.81 -16.07
N GLU A 73 7.03 7.44 -15.42
CA GLU A 73 7.78 6.27 -15.80
C GLU A 73 7.61 5.09 -14.85
N GLU A 74 7.28 5.35 -13.60
CA GLU A 74 7.23 4.26 -12.64
C GLU A 74 6.41 4.62 -11.42
N VAL A 75 6.08 3.58 -10.65
CA VAL A 75 5.48 3.71 -9.32
C VAL A 75 6.52 3.18 -8.34
N PHE A 76 6.97 4.04 -7.42
CA PHE A 76 8.01 3.65 -6.46
C PHE A 76 7.39 3.53 -5.07
N LEU A 77 7.40 2.30 -4.54
CA LEU A 77 6.83 2.02 -3.23
C LEU A 77 7.83 2.40 -2.15
N LYS A 78 7.36 3.16 -1.16
CA LYS A 78 8.24 3.71 -0.14
C LYS A 78 8.38 2.81 1.06
N THR A 79 7.27 2.31 1.58
CA THR A 79 7.29 1.46 2.77
C THR A 79 5.94 0.77 2.90
N ILE A 80 5.80 -0.05 3.95
CA ILE A 80 4.55 -0.73 4.27
C ILE A 80 4.29 -0.51 5.75
N MET A 81 3.09 -0.02 6.08
CA MET A 81 2.73 0.23 7.47
C MET A 81 1.40 -0.42 7.79
N PRO A 82 1.35 -1.36 8.76
CA PRO A 82 0.04 -1.86 9.17
C PRO A 82 -0.76 -0.74 9.83
N SER A 83 -2.07 -0.74 9.63
CA SER A 83 -2.90 0.32 10.14
C SER A 83 -4.14 -0.24 10.80
N ARG A 84 -4.21 -0.11 12.13
CA ARG A 84 -5.40 -0.52 12.85
C ARG A 84 -6.59 0.33 12.44
N LYS A 85 -6.37 1.62 12.27
CA LYS A 85 -7.44 2.52 11.91
C LYS A 85 -8.04 2.18 10.54
N ALA A 86 -7.17 1.91 9.57
CA ALA A 86 -7.64 1.54 8.24
C ALA A 86 -8.31 0.18 8.27
N THR A 87 -7.82 -0.74 9.09
CA THR A 87 -8.45 -2.04 9.21
C THR A 87 -9.87 -1.90 9.72
N LYS A 88 -10.08 -1.06 10.73
CA LYS A 88 -11.42 -0.84 11.24
C LYS A 88 -12.30 -0.14 10.22
N GLN A 89 -11.72 0.80 9.49
CA GLN A 89 -12.49 1.60 8.54
C GLN A 89 -12.90 0.81 7.31
N PHE A 90 -12.02 -0.04 6.79
CA PHE A 90 -12.25 -0.68 5.51
C PHE A 90 -12.56 -2.17 5.60
N LEU A 91 -12.24 -2.83 6.71
CA LEU A 91 -12.39 -4.27 6.82
C LEU A 91 -13.33 -4.70 7.93
N ASN A 92 -13.71 -3.80 8.81
CA ASN A 92 -14.60 -4.14 9.91
C ASN A 92 -16.05 -3.86 9.52
N GLU A 93 -16.43 -4.33 8.39
CA GLU A 93 -17.77 -4.04 7.87
C GLU A 93 -18.84 -4.92 8.49
N ALA A 94 -18.46 -6.07 8.97
CA ALA A 94 -19.41 -6.92 9.66
C ALA A 94 -19.78 -6.34 11.00
N GLY A 95 -19.04 -5.42 11.32
CA GLY A 95 -19.28 -4.69 12.52
C GLY A 95 -18.78 -5.40 13.71
N ASP A 96 -18.95 -5.58 13.18
CA ASP A 96 -18.95 -5.86 14.04
C ASP A 96 -19.06 -5.74 15.03
N GLU A 97 -19.14 -5.60 15.12
CA GLU A 97 -19.29 -5.41 15.87
C GLU A 97 -19.18 -5.35 16.59
N ASP A 98 -19.21 -5.21 16.91
CA ASP A 98 -19.00 -5.04 17.62
C ASP A 98 -18.96 -4.98 17.97
#